data_a074b260fe8b303e1188e93da90f9620
#
_entry.id   a074b260fe8b303e1188e93da90f9620
#
_cell.length_a   1.000
_cell.length_b   1.000
_cell.length_c   1.000
_cell.angle_alpha   90.00
_cell.angle_beta   90.00
_cell.angle_gamma   90.00
#
_symmetry.space_group_name_H-M   'P 1'
#
loop_
_entity.id
_entity.type
_entity.pdbx_description
1 polymer ?
#
loop_
_entity_poly.entity_id
_entity_poly.type
_entity_poly.pdbx_seq_one_letter_code
_entity_poly.pdbx_strand_id
1 'polypeptide(L)'
;MENANHKSTKNPHKIQEELEQLFQESDSSVSYERIVDIIQKIPTLAQIKKIKDLALKYHKSFIHSSEYALTSLHSMERKTTRKRSKALEEEEDSLDFIKEKELHEWSRSDSPVRMYLREMGEIPLLSKDEEVELSKQIKLGENIILDAICSVPYLIDFIYGYKEALINRERRVKELFRNFDDEESATKKDEEVEMEEGEDEEGLEVKKNLSEKDKNRVEKVLESFKALDKAKKDWLKSLNTPPTSQEDELLYALTLAYKRRVLKEKLYDLGPTSKLISELVKAMETSLKSGDGFEKELKRLEYKLSLFNESLIENHRNILKTITTMSKEEIASMVPEATMISIYMEIKKLFQTKEASEDGFDLEPSKLKEILEQIKRGKLISDKAKNKMARSNLRLVVSIAKRYTSRGLPFLDLIQEGNIGLMKAVDKFEHEKNYKFSTYATWWIKQAISRAIADQARTIRIPIHMIDTINRINKVMRKCMQENGKEPDLDLVAKEVGLPLDKVKNVIKITKEPISLESPVGNDDDGKFGDFVEDKNVVGSMEHIMREDLKAQIDGVLDQLNEREKSVIRMRFGLLEDESDRTLEEIGKELNVTRERVRQIESSAIKKLRSPQYGRLLRSYLRI
;
A
#
# COMPACT_ATOMS: atom_id res chain seq x y z
N MET A 1 -20.13 9.87 -22.39
CA MET A 1 -21.50 9.40 -22.67
C MET A 1 -21.45 8.59 -23.96
N GLU A 2 -22.17 7.47 -24.00
CA GLU A 2 -22.24 6.52 -25.13
C GLU A 2 -21.00 5.64 -25.36
N ASN A 3 -20.93 4.55 -24.58
CA ASN A 3 -20.46 3.23 -25.06
C ASN A 3 -20.63 2.17 -23.96
N ALA A 4 -21.83 1.98 -23.51
CA ALA A 4 -22.24 0.82 -22.73
C ALA A 4 -23.52 0.28 -23.35
N ASN A 5 -23.44 -0.84 -24.02
CA ASN A 5 -24.47 -1.80 -24.36
C ASN A 5 -24.43 -2.27 -25.80
N HIS A 6 -23.38 -3.05 -26.12
CA HIS A 6 -23.52 -4.06 -27.17
C HIS A 6 -23.26 -5.44 -26.56
N LYS A 7 -24.17 -5.93 -25.70
CA LYS A 7 -24.35 -7.35 -25.48
C LYS A 7 -25.05 -7.88 -26.72
N SER A 8 -24.28 -8.23 -27.74
CA SER A 8 -24.73 -8.95 -28.92
C SER A 8 -25.38 -10.25 -28.45
N THR A 9 -26.68 -10.35 -28.55
CA THR A 9 -27.43 -11.59 -28.35
C THR A 9 -26.95 -12.59 -29.39
N LYS A 10 -26.18 -13.62 -28.96
CA LYS A 10 -25.74 -14.70 -29.84
C LYS A 10 -26.94 -15.33 -30.56
N ASN A 11 -26.81 -15.58 -31.84
CA ASN A 11 -27.83 -16.26 -32.61
C ASN A 11 -28.15 -17.63 -32.01
N PRO A 12 -29.45 -18.06 -31.90
CA PRO A 12 -29.85 -19.31 -31.26
C PRO A 12 -29.24 -20.56 -31.93
N HIS A 13 -28.93 -20.53 -33.21
CA HIS A 13 -28.20 -21.59 -33.92
C HIS A 13 -26.75 -21.72 -33.44
N LYS A 14 -26.06 -20.61 -33.24
CA LYS A 14 -24.67 -20.63 -32.76
C LYS A 14 -24.55 -21.13 -31.33
N ILE A 15 -25.51 -20.79 -30.48
CA ILE A 15 -25.61 -21.34 -29.11
C ILE A 15 -25.76 -22.85 -29.12
N GLN A 16 -26.57 -23.39 -30.05
CA GLN A 16 -26.79 -24.82 -30.16
C GLN A 16 -25.53 -25.56 -30.62
N GLU A 17 -24.83 -25.03 -31.61
CA GLU A 17 -23.53 -25.57 -32.08
C GLU A 17 -22.46 -25.53 -30.98
N GLU A 18 -22.35 -24.44 -30.25
CA GLU A 18 -21.40 -24.31 -29.13
C GLU A 18 -21.75 -25.30 -27.99
N LEU A 19 -23.03 -25.55 -27.72
CA LEU A 19 -23.45 -26.55 -26.74
C LEU A 19 -23.12 -27.98 -27.22
N GLU A 20 -23.38 -28.33 -28.48
CA GLU A 20 -23.02 -29.63 -29.02
C GLU A 20 -21.50 -29.87 -28.98
N GLN A 21 -20.70 -28.88 -29.34
CA GLN A 21 -19.23 -28.94 -29.21
C GLN A 21 -18.80 -29.16 -27.76
N LEU A 22 -19.39 -28.42 -26.80
CA LEU A 22 -19.10 -28.61 -25.38
C LEU A 22 -19.36 -30.07 -24.91
N PHE A 23 -20.50 -30.67 -25.33
CA PHE A 23 -20.84 -32.05 -24.97
C PHE A 23 -19.92 -33.06 -25.66
N GLN A 24 -19.41 -32.77 -26.85
CA GLN A 24 -18.45 -33.64 -27.56
C GLN A 24 -17.05 -33.60 -26.95
N GLU A 25 -16.57 -32.41 -26.61
CA GLU A 25 -15.21 -32.19 -26.08
C GLU A 25 -15.05 -32.61 -24.62
N SER A 26 -16.12 -32.65 -23.84
CA SER A 26 -16.09 -33.01 -22.42
C SER A 26 -15.83 -34.50 -22.22
N ASP A 27 -14.99 -34.88 -21.23
CA ASP A 27 -14.68 -36.31 -21.00
C ASP A 27 -15.87 -37.11 -20.52
N SER A 28 -16.29 -36.99 -19.26
CA SER A 28 -17.42 -37.78 -18.69
C SER A 28 -18.55 -36.93 -18.12
N SER A 29 -18.25 -35.65 -17.87
CA SER A 29 -19.18 -34.75 -17.18
C SER A 29 -19.10 -33.33 -17.72
N VAL A 30 -20.20 -32.59 -17.60
CA VAL A 30 -20.31 -31.18 -18.03
C VAL A 30 -20.71 -30.32 -16.82
N SER A 31 -20.03 -29.22 -16.60
CA SER A 31 -20.38 -28.32 -15.50
C SER A 31 -21.57 -27.42 -15.86
N TYR A 32 -22.46 -27.18 -14.89
CA TYR A 32 -23.59 -26.26 -15.03
C TYR A 32 -23.12 -24.84 -15.42
N GLU A 33 -22.04 -24.39 -14.88
CA GLU A 33 -21.48 -23.05 -15.12
C GLU A 33 -21.04 -22.88 -16.58
N ARG A 34 -20.40 -23.90 -17.21
CA ARG A 34 -20.04 -23.86 -18.63
C ARG A 34 -21.27 -23.78 -19.55
N ILE A 35 -22.33 -24.48 -19.21
CA ILE A 35 -23.59 -24.38 -19.95
C ILE A 35 -24.17 -22.97 -19.87
N VAL A 36 -24.15 -22.38 -18.66
CA VAL A 36 -24.63 -21.02 -18.43
C VAL A 36 -23.74 -19.99 -19.13
N ASP A 37 -22.43 -20.21 -19.23
CA ASP A 37 -21.50 -19.35 -19.96
C ASP A 37 -21.80 -19.24 -21.45
N ILE A 38 -22.26 -20.33 -22.06
CA ILE A 38 -22.67 -20.34 -23.46
C ILE A 38 -24.03 -19.65 -23.64
N ILE A 39 -25.01 -19.94 -22.78
CA ILE A 39 -26.38 -19.43 -22.89
C ILE A 39 -26.48 -17.95 -22.51
N GLN A 40 -25.67 -17.47 -21.55
CA GLN A 40 -25.59 -16.08 -21.02
C GLN A 40 -26.91 -15.52 -20.46
N LYS A 41 -27.97 -16.35 -20.35
CA LYS A 41 -29.29 -16.00 -19.83
C LYS A 41 -29.83 -17.17 -19.02
N ILE A 42 -30.93 -16.95 -18.28
CA ILE A 42 -31.68 -18.02 -17.65
C ILE A 42 -32.26 -18.90 -18.77
N PRO A 43 -31.98 -20.21 -18.81
CA PRO A 43 -32.42 -21.07 -19.87
C PRO A 43 -33.96 -21.24 -19.86
N THR A 44 -34.55 -21.27 -21.04
CA THR A 44 -35.99 -21.56 -21.22
C THR A 44 -36.25 -23.05 -21.16
N LEU A 45 -37.49 -23.45 -20.83
CA LEU A 45 -37.89 -24.86 -20.77
C LEU A 45 -37.57 -25.65 -22.05
N ALA A 46 -37.68 -25.01 -23.22
CA ALA A 46 -37.31 -25.61 -24.51
C ALA A 46 -35.79 -25.88 -24.63
N GLN A 47 -34.97 -24.99 -24.11
CA GLN A 47 -33.53 -25.17 -24.07
C GLN A 47 -33.12 -26.27 -23.09
N ILE A 48 -33.80 -26.38 -21.96
CA ILE A 48 -33.54 -27.43 -20.96
C ILE A 48 -33.83 -28.83 -21.53
N LYS A 49 -34.94 -28.99 -22.29
CA LYS A 49 -35.22 -30.25 -22.97
C LYS A 49 -34.10 -30.62 -23.93
N LYS A 50 -33.64 -29.69 -24.76
CA LYS A 50 -32.47 -29.90 -25.64
C LYS A 50 -31.19 -30.26 -24.90
N ILE A 51 -30.92 -29.63 -23.77
CA ILE A 51 -29.73 -29.94 -22.94
C ILE A 51 -29.82 -31.33 -22.35
N LYS A 52 -31.03 -31.78 -21.90
CA LYS A 52 -31.27 -33.15 -21.45
C LYS A 52 -31.07 -34.16 -22.58
N ASP A 53 -31.61 -33.89 -23.76
CA ASP A 53 -31.45 -34.75 -24.94
C ASP A 53 -29.98 -34.89 -25.36
N LEU A 54 -29.20 -33.78 -25.31
CA LEU A 54 -27.75 -33.79 -25.56
C LEU A 54 -27.01 -34.60 -24.50
N ALA A 55 -27.34 -34.43 -23.22
CA ALA A 55 -26.72 -35.19 -22.14
C ALA A 55 -26.99 -36.71 -22.28
N LEU A 56 -28.19 -37.10 -22.65
CA LEU A 56 -28.56 -38.50 -22.95
C LEU A 56 -27.85 -39.03 -24.20
N LYS A 57 -27.79 -38.23 -25.28
CA LYS A 57 -27.11 -38.59 -26.55
C LYS A 57 -25.63 -38.88 -26.36
N TYR A 58 -24.95 -38.10 -25.51
CA TYR A 58 -23.50 -38.20 -25.27
C TYR A 58 -23.16 -38.93 -23.96
N HIS A 59 -24.11 -39.46 -23.23
CA HIS A 59 -23.95 -40.15 -21.94
C HIS A 59 -23.11 -39.33 -20.92
N LYS A 60 -23.46 -38.05 -20.76
CA LYS A 60 -22.75 -37.14 -19.86
C LYS A 60 -23.55 -36.85 -18.60
N SER A 61 -22.84 -36.76 -17.45
CA SER A 61 -23.42 -36.32 -16.19
C SER A 61 -23.21 -34.83 -15.97
N PHE A 62 -24.05 -34.18 -15.16
CA PHE A 62 -23.92 -32.79 -14.79
C PHE A 62 -23.22 -32.70 -13.45
N ILE A 63 -22.22 -31.78 -13.35
CA ILE A 63 -21.41 -31.59 -12.15
C ILE A 63 -21.27 -30.09 -11.90
N HIS A 64 -21.07 -29.68 -10.64
CA HIS A 64 -20.69 -28.30 -10.31
C HIS A 64 -19.24 -28.01 -10.71
N SER A 65 -18.95 -26.75 -11.02
CA SER A 65 -17.60 -26.31 -11.47
C SER A 65 -16.52 -26.62 -10.43
N SER A 66 -16.83 -26.60 -9.14
CA SER A 66 -15.94 -27.00 -8.06
C SER A 66 -15.47 -28.46 -8.18
N GLU A 67 -16.38 -29.38 -8.48
CA GLU A 67 -16.07 -30.79 -8.67
C GLU A 67 -15.34 -31.04 -10.00
N TYR A 68 -15.72 -30.30 -11.05
CA TYR A 68 -15.05 -30.36 -12.35
C TYR A 68 -13.58 -29.91 -12.29
N ALA A 69 -13.28 -28.87 -11.52
CA ALA A 69 -11.91 -28.39 -11.31
C ALA A 69 -11.03 -29.45 -10.62
N LEU A 70 -11.60 -30.22 -9.70
CA LEU A 70 -10.89 -31.32 -9.02
C LEU A 70 -10.53 -32.46 -9.98
N THR A 71 -11.44 -32.82 -10.90
CA THR A 71 -11.20 -33.90 -11.85
C THR A 71 -10.29 -33.50 -13.00
N SER A 72 -10.37 -32.27 -13.49
CA SER A 72 -9.56 -31.79 -14.62
C SER A 72 -8.10 -31.56 -14.22
N LEU A 73 -7.81 -31.17 -12.97
CA LEU A 73 -6.44 -30.99 -12.47
C LEU A 73 -5.68 -32.31 -12.41
N HIS A 74 -6.31 -33.39 -12.00
CA HIS A 74 -5.67 -34.72 -12.03
C HIS A 74 -5.32 -35.19 -13.45
N SER A 75 -6.06 -34.77 -14.46
CA SER A 75 -5.75 -35.09 -15.85
C SER A 75 -4.61 -34.21 -16.41
N MET A 76 -4.52 -32.95 -15.98
CA MET A 76 -3.42 -32.05 -16.39
C MET A 76 -2.09 -32.41 -15.75
N GLU A 77 -2.07 -32.78 -14.46
CA GLU A 77 -0.83 -33.24 -13.80
C GLU A 77 -0.25 -34.50 -14.46
N ARG A 78 -1.10 -35.43 -14.93
CA ARG A 78 -0.65 -36.60 -15.68
C ARG A 78 -0.12 -36.27 -17.09
N LYS A 79 -0.64 -35.22 -17.75
CA LYS A 79 -0.16 -34.78 -19.08
C LYS A 79 1.13 -34.00 -19.01
N THR A 80 1.35 -33.18 -17.96
CA THR A 80 2.56 -32.40 -17.77
C THR A 80 3.75 -33.24 -17.35
N THR A 81 3.56 -34.27 -16.52
CA THR A 81 4.64 -35.22 -16.18
C THR A 81 5.10 -36.02 -17.38
N ARG A 82 4.21 -36.38 -18.30
CA ARG A 82 4.54 -37.17 -19.50
C ARG A 82 5.21 -36.34 -20.62
N LYS A 83 4.98 -35.00 -20.68
CA LYS A 83 5.69 -34.08 -21.59
C LYS A 83 7.07 -33.68 -21.06
N ARG A 84 7.23 -33.60 -19.74
CA ARG A 84 8.47 -33.16 -19.10
C ARG A 84 9.59 -34.19 -19.20
N SER A 85 9.29 -35.49 -19.26
CA SER A 85 10.28 -36.54 -19.45
C SER A 85 10.83 -36.62 -20.88
N LYS A 86 10.09 -36.16 -21.89
CA LYS A 86 10.55 -36.13 -23.30
C LYS A 86 11.32 -34.87 -23.69
N ALA A 87 11.04 -33.72 -23.03
CA ALA A 87 11.68 -32.45 -23.35
C ALA A 87 13.03 -32.27 -22.63
N LEU A 88 13.28 -33.01 -21.54
CA LEU A 88 14.53 -32.94 -20.79
C LEU A 88 15.67 -33.72 -21.44
N GLU A 89 15.37 -34.70 -22.31
CA GLU A 89 16.40 -35.49 -23.00
C GLU A 89 16.95 -34.81 -24.27
N GLU A 90 16.26 -33.82 -24.86
CA GLU A 90 16.69 -33.17 -26.12
C GLU A 90 17.37 -31.80 -25.93
N GLU A 91 17.28 -31.17 -24.73
CA GLU A 91 17.87 -29.82 -24.46
C GLU A 91 19.22 -29.86 -23.71
N GLU A 92 19.65 -31.00 -23.16
CA GLU A 92 20.90 -31.08 -22.39
C GLU A 92 22.18 -30.99 -23.24
N ASP A 93 22.17 -31.41 -24.50
CA ASP A 93 23.39 -31.52 -25.30
C ASP A 93 23.87 -30.23 -26.01
N SER A 94 23.02 -29.17 -26.12
CA SER A 94 23.41 -27.98 -26.88
C SER A 94 23.79 -26.75 -26.06
N LEU A 95 23.49 -26.74 -24.75
CA LEU A 95 23.68 -25.58 -23.86
C LEU A 95 24.98 -25.63 -23.02
N ASP A 96 25.61 -26.76 -22.90
CA ASP A 96 26.76 -26.92 -22.01
C ASP A 96 28.06 -26.31 -22.55
N PHE A 97 28.23 -26.21 -23.86
CA PHE A 97 29.48 -25.74 -24.44
C PHE A 97 29.69 -24.20 -24.39
N ILE A 98 28.63 -23.44 -24.28
CA ILE A 98 28.69 -21.96 -24.18
C ILE A 98 28.80 -21.53 -22.71
N LYS A 99 28.27 -22.32 -21.79
CA LYS A 99 28.25 -22.01 -20.35
C LYS A 99 29.63 -22.14 -19.67
N GLU A 100 30.48 -23.06 -20.09
CA GLU A 100 31.74 -23.30 -19.42
C GLU A 100 32.81 -22.22 -19.63
N LYS A 101 32.84 -21.58 -20.80
CA LYS A 101 33.87 -20.58 -21.10
C LYS A 101 33.60 -19.22 -20.47
N GLU A 102 32.36 -18.79 -20.41
CA GLU A 102 31.96 -17.50 -19.75
C GLU A 102 31.91 -17.64 -18.23
N LEU A 103 31.58 -18.84 -17.69
CA LEU A 103 31.51 -19.08 -16.24
C LEU A 103 32.90 -19.07 -15.56
N HIS A 104 33.97 -19.51 -16.25
CA HIS A 104 35.33 -19.58 -15.67
C HIS A 104 35.98 -18.20 -15.51
N GLU A 105 35.69 -17.23 -16.37
CA GLU A 105 36.19 -15.85 -16.22
C GLU A 105 35.44 -15.03 -15.15
N TRP A 106 34.20 -15.42 -14.81
CA TRP A 106 33.33 -14.70 -13.87
C TRP A 106 33.38 -15.24 -12.43
N SER A 107 34.03 -16.38 -12.21
CA SER A 107 33.99 -17.08 -10.92
C SER A 107 34.88 -16.50 -9.80
N ARG A 108 35.66 -15.44 -10.07
CA ARG A 108 36.69 -14.95 -9.14
C ARG A 108 36.35 -13.74 -8.29
N SER A 109 35.10 -13.23 -8.28
CA SER A 109 34.75 -12.14 -7.37
C SER A 109 33.40 -12.37 -6.71
N ASP A 110 33.38 -12.30 -5.40
CA ASP A 110 32.21 -12.43 -4.51
C ASP A 110 31.25 -11.22 -4.56
N SER A 111 31.17 -10.53 -5.69
CA SER A 111 30.26 -9.40 -5.85
C SER A 111 28.80 -9.88 -5.83
N PRO A 112 27.92 -9.32 -4.96
CA PRO A 112 26.49 -9.68 -4.90
C PRO A 112 25.77 -9.54 -6.25
N VAL A 113 26.20 -8.59 -7.07
CA VAL A 113 25.66 -8.37 -8.43
C VAL A 113 25.91 -9.60 -9.31
N ARG A 114 27.14 -10.16 -9.28
CA ARG A 114 27.48 -11.32 -10.10
C ARG A 114 26.73 -12.56 -9.65
N MET A 115 26.60 -12.76 -8.34
CA MET A 115 25.85 -13.88 -7.77
C MET A 115 24.39 -13.83 -8.23
N TYR A 116 23.75 -12.66 -8.15
CA TYR A 116 22.38 -12.47 -8.64
C TYR A 116 22.25 -12.76 -10.14
N LEU A 117 23.17 -12.22 -10.96
CA LEU A 117 23.15 -12.43 -12.41
C LEU A 117 23.37 -13.90 -12.80
N ARG A 118 24.18 -14.63 -12.05
CA ARG A 118 24.39 -16.07 -12.25
C ARG A 118 23.12 -16.86 -11.97
N GLU A 119 22.52 -16.67 -10.77
CA GLU A 119 21.28 -17.36 -10.40
C GLU A 119 20.13 -17.05 -11.37
N MET A 120 20.02 -15.79 -11.80
CA MET A 120 19.05 -15.39 -12.83
C MET A 120 19.34 -16.06 -14.17
N GLY A 121 20.62 -16.29 -14.48
CA GLY A 121 21.07 -16.93 -15.73
C GLY A 121 20.62 -18.39 -15.87
N GLU A 122 20.38 -19.09 -14.78
CA GLU A 122 19.95 -20.50 -14.77
C GLU A 122 18.46 -20.68 -15.12
N ILE A 123 17.67 -19.60 -15.07
CA ILE A 123 16.23 -19.67 -15.31
C ILE A 123 15.93 -19.61 -16.81
N PRO A 124 15.22 -20.60 -17.38
CA PRO A 124 14.88 -20.62 -18.79
C PRO A 124 13.92 -19.49 -19.17
N LEU A 125 14.04 -18.98 -20.39
CA LEU A 125 13.12 -18.01 -20.98
C LEU A 125 11.81 -18.68 -21.36
N LEU A 126 10.71 -17.93 -21.34
CA LEU A 126 9.40 -18.39 -21.76
C LEU A 126 9.16 -18.11 -23.25
N SER A 127 8.52 -19.04 -23.93
CA SER A 127 7.92 -18.81 -25.25
C SER A 127 6.60 -18.02 -25.10
N LYS A 128 6.11 -17.42 -26.21
CA LYS A 128 4.83 -16.70 -26.21
C LYS A 128 3.66 -17.59 -25.78
N ASP A 129 3.67 -18.85 -26.19
CA ASP A 129 2.60 -19.80 -25.89
C ASP A 129 2.60 -20.17 -24.38
N GLU A 130 3.79 -20.31 -23.78
CA GLU A 130 3.94 -20.52 -22.34
C GLU A 130 3.51 -19.29 -21.52
N GLU A 131 3.78 -18.06 -21.99
CA GLU A 131 3.28 -16.83 -21.34
C GLU A 131 1.74 -16.84 -21.30
N VAL A 132 1.10 -17.21 -22.41
CA VAL A 132 -0.36 -17.32 -22.49
C VAL A 132 -0.89 -18.44 -21.59
N GLU A 133 -0.24 -19.60 -21.55
CA GLU A 133 -0.62 -20.71 -20.69
C GLU A 133 -0.52 -20.34 -19.21
N LEU A 134 0.57 -19.70 -18.78
CA LEU A 134 0.73 -19.21 -17.41
C LEU A 134 -0.32 -18.16 -17.06
N SER A 135 -0.64 -17.24 -17.97
CA SER A 135 -1.70 -16.26 -17.74
C SER A 135 -3.07 -16.93 -17.60
N LYS A 136 -3.36 -17.98 -18.37
CA LYS A 136 -4.57 -18.79 -18.19
C LYS A 136 -4.60 -19.52 -16.85
N GLN A 137 -3.43 -20.03 -16.38
CA GLN A 137 -3.33 -20.67 -15.06
C GLN A 137 -3.56 -19.68 -13.93
N ILE A 138 -3.06 -18.44 -14.03
CA ILE A 138 -3.33 -17.37 -13.07
C ILE A 138 -4.83 -17.10 -12.99
N LYS A 139 -5.49 -16.88 -14.14
CA LYS A 139 -6.95 -16.67 -14.19
C LYS A 139 -7.75 -17.87 -13.68
N LEU A 140 -7.31 -19.07 -13.96
CA LEU A 140 -7.95 -20.30 -13.45
C LEU A 140 -7.87 -20.33 -11.91
N GLY A 141 -6.70 -20.05 -11.32
CA GLY A 141 -6.56 -19.99 -9.87
C GLY A 141 -7.45 -18.91 -9.24
N GLU A 142 -7.51 -17.72 -9.82
CA GLU A 142 -8.39 -16.64 -9.37
C GLU A 142 -9.88 -17.03 -9.51
N ASN A 143 -10.25 -17.69 -10.59
CA ASN A 143 -11.61 -18.18 -10.80
C ASN A 143 -12.03 -19.23 -9.76
N ILE A 144 -11.14 -20.17 -9.41
CA ILE A 144 -11.40 -21.17 -8.36
C ILE A 144 -11.65 -20.49 -7.01
N ILE A 145 -10.87 -19.47 -6.68
CA ILE A 145 -11.03 -18.70 -5.44
C ILE A 145 -12.38 -17.98 -5.42
N LEU A 146 -12.74 -17.30 -6.53
CA LEU A 146 -14.01 -16.57 -6.62
C LEU A 146 -15.22 -17.52 -6.58
N ASP A 147 -15.13 -18.70 -7.22
CA ASP A 147 -16.19 -19.72 -7.18
C ASP A 147 -16.37 -20.26 -5.75
N ALA A 148 -15.29 -20.49 -5.04
CA ALA A 148 -15.33 -20.93 -3.65
C ALA A 148 -15.96 -19.85 -2.73
N ILE A 149 -15.60 -18.57 -2.91
CA ILE A 149 -16.21 -17.46 -2.16
C ILE A 149 -17.71 -17.33 -2.49
N CYS A 150 -18.10 -17.41 -3.76
CA CYS A 150 -19.51 -17.32 -4.18
C CYS A 150 -20.34 -18.56 -3.80
N SER A 151 -19.74 -19.65 -3.33
CA SER A 151 -20.47 -20.83 -2.88
C SER A 151 -21.16 -20.64 -1.52
N VAL A 152 -20.68 -19.70 -0.71
CA VAL A 152 -21.14 -19.47 0.66
C VAL A 152 -21.56 -18.02 0.87
N PRO A 153 -22.83 -17.76 1.27
CA PRO A 153 -23.33 -16.40 1.51
C PRO A 153 -22.50 -15.62 2.56
N TYR A 154 -22.06 -16.30 3.60
CA TYR A 154 -21.28 -15.72 4.70
C TYR A 154 -19.94 -15.13 4.24
N LEU A 155 -19.23 -15.79 3.30
CA LEU A 155 -17.96 -15.26 2.77
C LEU A 155 -18.15 -13.94 2.03
N ILE A 156 -19.33 -13.75 1.44
CA ILE A 156 -19.72 -12.48 0.81
C ILE A 156 -20.03 -11.42 1.88
N ASP A 157 -20.67 -11.81 3.00
CA ASP A 157 -20.93 -10.92 4.12
C ASP A 157 -19.65 -10.49 4.81
N PHE A 158 -18.68 -11.38 4.92
CA PHE A 158 -17.35 -11.04 5.42
C PHE A 158 -16.68 -9.94 4.56
N ILE A 159 -16.76 -10.07 3.23
CA ILE A 159 -16.25 -9.02 2.32
C ILE A 159 -17.06 -7.72 2.47
N TYR A 160 -18.37 -7.83 2.68
CA TYR A 160 -19.25 -6.69 2.88
C TYR A 160 -18.98 -5.96 4.21
N GLY A 161 -18.57 -6.68 5.25
CA GLY A 161 -18.17 -6.12 6.55
C GLY A 161 -17.04 -5.09 6.46
N TYR A 162 -16.17 -5.19 5.44
CA TYR A 162 -15.14 -4.17 5.19
C TYR A 162 -15.72 -2.81 4.72
N LYS A 163 -17.01 -2.73 4.38
CA LYS A 163 -17.65 -1.47 3.99
C LYS A 163 -17.55 -0.42 5.09
N GLU A 164 -17.81 -0.78 6.34
CA GLU A 164 -17.72 0.14 7.48
C GLU A 164 -16.28 0.58 7.73
N ALA A 165 -15.33 -0.36 7.66
CA ALA A 165 -13.90 -0.06 7.81
C ALA A 165 -13.37 0.88 6.70
N LEU A 166 -13.95 0.84 5.48
CA LEU A 166 -13.63 1.77 4.40
C LEU A 166 -14.26 3.16 4.61
N ILE A 167 -15.50 3.20 5.12
CA ILE A 167 -16.21 4.47 5.44
C ILE A 167 -15.51 5.16 6.61
N ASN A 168 -15.16 4.41 7.66
CA ASN A 168 -14.47 4.91 8.86
C ASN A 168 -12.97 5.16 8.65
N ARG A 169 -12.46 4.94 7.42
CA ARG A 169 -11.05 5.15 7.05
C ARG A 169 -10.03 4.29 7.82
N GLU A 170 -10.48 3.22 8.43
CA GLU A 170 -9.60 2.25 9.10
C GLU A 170 -8.74 1.49 8.09
N ARG A 171 -9.20 1.36 6.84
CA ARG A 171 -8.54 0.66 5.74
C ARG A 171 -8.55 1.46 4.45
N ARG A 172 -7.48 1.32 3.65
CA ARG A 172 -7.39 1.92 2.32
C ARG A 172 -8.01 1.01 1.26
N VAL A 173 -8.75 1.59 0.30
CA VAL A 173 -9.37 0.83 -0.81
C VAL A 173 -8.34 -0.02 -1.56
N LYS A 174 -7.17 0.52 -1.84
CA LYS A 174 -6.07 -0.15 -2.56
C LYS A 174 -5.55 -1.43 -1.89
N GLU A 175 -5.71 -1.56 -0.58
CA GLU A 175 -5.28 -2.74 0.17
C GLU A 175 -6.20 -3.94 -0.05
N LEU A 176 -7.49 -3.68 -0.28
CA LEU A 176 -8.55 -4.69 -0.34
C LEU A 176 -9.00 -5.00 -1.76
N PHE A 177 -9.01 -4.00 -2.66
CA PHE A 177 -9.57 -4.11 -4.00
C PHE A 177 -8.62 -3.55 -5.06
N ARG A 178 -8.37 -4.35 -6.13
CA ARG A 178 -7.42 -4.02 -7.22
C ARG A 178 -7.99 -3.08 -8.27
N ASN A 179 -9.29 -3.19 -8.58
CA ASN A 179 -9.88 -2.54 -9.77
C ASN A 179 -10.15 -1.04 -9.59
N PHE A 180 -9.88 -0.49 -8.41
CA PHE A 180 -10.04 0.93 -8.10
C PHE A 180 -8.71 1.68 -8.03
N ASP A 181 -7.64 1.10 -8.56
CA ASP A 181 -6.30 1.68 -8.62
C ASP A 181 -6.13 2.39 -9.98
N ASP A 182 -6.55 3.65 -10.06
CA ASP A 182 -6.49 4.47 -11.28
C ASP A 182 -5.06 4.98 -11.58
N GLU A 183 -4.03 4.14 -11.48
CA GLU A 183 -2.67 4.53 -11.88
C GLU A 183 -2.54 4.79 -13.40
N GLU A 184 -3.48 4.32 -14.21
CA GLU A 184 -3.46 4.55 -15.68
C GLU A 184 -3.94 5.95 -16.11
N SER A 185 -4.67 6.68 -15.26
CA SER A 185 -5.15 8.04 -15.56
C SER A 185 -4.23 9.16 -15.06
N ALA A 186 -3.18 8.83 -14.30
CA ALA A 186 -2.28 9.80 -13.68
C ALA A 186 -1.34 10.52 -14.66
N THR A 187 -1.21 10.04 -15.91
CA THR A 187 -0.25 10.62 -16.88
C THR A 187 -0.77 11.80 -17.67
N LYS A 188 -2.03 12.22 -17.48
CA LYS A 188 -2.62 13.37 -18.21
C LYS A 188 -3.27 14.46 -17.38
N LYS A 189 -3.32 14.33 -16.04
CA LYS A 189 -3.98 15.31 -15.13
C LYS A 189 -3.17 15.72 -13.92
N ASP A 190 -1.94 15.22 -13.75
CA ASP A 190 -1.09 15.58 -12.61
C ASP A 190 -0.41 16.95 -12.74
N GLU A 191 -0.67 17.71 -13.82
CA GLU A 191 -0.12 19.04 -14.00
C GLU A 191 -0.88 20.15 -13.25
N GLU A 192 -2.10 19.91 -12.73
CA GLU A 192 -2.92 21.00 -12.16
C GLU A 192 -3.24 20.93 -10.65
N VAL A 193 -2.86 19.88 -9.90
CA VAL A 193 -3.38 19.70 -8.52
C VAL A 193 -2.28 19.58 -7.44
N GLU A 194 -1.00 19.71 -7.74
CA GLU A 194 0.08 19.68 -6.73
C GLU A 194 0.52 21.08 -6.22
N MET A 195 -0.32 22.10 -6.33
CA MET A 195 0.02 23.43 -5.82
C MET A 195 -0.40 23.70 -4.36
N GLU A 196 -0.93 22.73 -3.62
CA GLU A 196 -1.37 22.95 -2.23
C GLU A 196 -0.84 21.88 -1.24
N GLU A 197 0.45 21.62 -1.24
CA GLU A 197 1.13 21.02 -0.07
C GLU A 197 2.41 21.79 0.21
N GLY A 198 2.26 23.03 0.64
CA GLY A 198 3.28 23.85 1.26
C GLY A 198 2.96 24.02 2.75
N GLU A 199 3.89 23.52 3.55
CA GLU A 199 4.27 24.00 4.88
C GLU A 199 3.17 24.58 5.78
N ASP A 200 2.81 23.78 6.83
CA ASP A 200 2.60 24.33 8.17
C ASP A 200 2.78 23.20 9.21
N GLU A 201 3.95 23.15 9.83
CA GLU A 201 4.18 22.57 11.13
C GLU A 201 3.62 23.54 12.17
N GLU A 202 2.43 23.28 12.69
CA GLU A 202 2.05 23.60 14.06
C GLU A 202 0.77 22.82 14.41
N GLY A 203 0.80 22.20 15.57
CA GLY A 203 -0.14 21.22 16.04
C GLY A 203 -1.58 21.68 16.14
N LEU A 204 -2.46 20.69 16.16
CA LEU A 204 -3.88 20.62 16.49
C LEU A 204 -4.83 20.49 15.28
N GLU A 205 -5.51 19.32 15.27
CA GLU A 205 -6.68 19.00 14.45
C GLU A 205 -6.43 18.90 12.93
N VAL A 206 -5.70 17.90 12.52
CA VAL A 206 -5.73 17.43 11.13
C VAL A 206 -7.06 16.71 10.89
N LYS A 207 -8.11 17.44 10.63
CA LYS A 207 -9.19 16.97 9.76
C LYS A 207 -8.54 16.70 8.41
N LYS A 208 -8.11 15.44 8.19
CA LYS A 208 -7.56 14.98 6.91
C LYS A 208 -8.60 15.24 5.84
N ASN A 209 -8.46 16.35 5.12
CA ASN A 209 -9.14 16.56 3.85
C ASN A 209 -8.65 15.43 2.94
N LEU A 210 -9.50 14.42 2.75
CA LEU A 210 -9.25 13.41 1.72
C LEU A 210 -9.10 14.14 0.41
N SER A 211 -8.06 13.74 -0.34
CA SER A 211 -8.01 14.03 -1.76
C SER A 211 -9.38 13.67 -2.35
N GLU A 212 -9.99 14.53 -3.13
CA GLU A 212 -11.27 14.25 -3.82
C GLU A 212 -11.22 12.92 -4.58
N LYS A 213 -10.02 12.51 -5.01
CA LYS A 213 -9.73 11.21 -5.64
C LYS A 213 -10.05 10.01 -4.71
N ASP A 214 -9.75 10.10 -3.42
CA ASP A 214 -10.04 9.00 -2.49
C ASP A 214 -11.53 8.93 -2.12
N LYS A 215 -12.22 10.07 -2.06
CA LYS A 215 -13.68 10.10 -1.89
C LYS A 215 -14.38 9.44 -3.08
N ASN A 216 -14.00 9.79 -4.31
CA ASN A 216 -14.55 9.21 -5.53
C ASN A 216 -14.28 7.70 -5.63
N ARG A 217 -13.11 7.22 -5.14
CA ARG A 217 -12.81 5.78 -5.07
C ARG A 217 -13.72 5.05 -4.09
N VAL A 218 -13.90 5.61 -2.90
CA VAL A 218 -14.80 5.02 -1.89
C VAL A 218 -16.24 4.98 -2.41
N GLU A 219 -16.73 6.04 -3.08
CA GLU A 219 -18.06 6.05 -3.68
C GLU A 219 -18.24 4.96 -4.74
N LYS A 220 -17.30 4.80 -5.67
CA LYS A 220 -17.32 3.73 -6.68
C LYS A 220 -17.35 2.34 -6.05
N VAL A 221 -16.56 2.12 -5.00
CA VAL A 221 -16.58 0.86 -4.24
C VAL A 221 -17.93 0.64 -3.57
N LEU A 222 -18.51 1.68 -2.97
CA LEU A 222 -19.84 1.59 -2.33
C LEU A 222 -20.95 1.28 -3.33
N GLU A 223 -20.88 1.79 -4.56
CA GLU A 223 -21.81 1.43 -5.65
C GLU A 223 -21.66 -0.05 -6.03
N SER A 224 -20.41 -0.53 -6.15
CA SER A 224 -20.13 -1.94 -6.43
C SER A 224 -20.61 -2.85 -5.30
N PHE A 225 -20.50 -2.44 -4.03
CA PHE A 225 -21.09 -3.16 -2.89
C PHE A 225 -22.62 -3.21 -2.95
N LYS A 226 -23.29 -2.13 -3.33
CA LYS A 226 -24.76 -2.14 -3.51
C LYS A 226 -25.18 -3.12 -4.61
N ALA A 227 -24.43 -3.18 -5.72
CA ALA A 227 -24.66 -4.11 -6.80
C ALA A 227 -24.45 -5.57 -6.37
N LEU A 228 -23.41 -5.83 -5.57
CA LEU A 228 -23.10 -7.13 -5.00
C LEU A 228 -24.21 -7.61 -4.03
N ASP A 229 -24.68 -6.75 -3.13
CA ASP A 229 -25.75 -7.04 -2.18
C ASP A 229 -27.07 -7.38 -2.90
N LYS A 230 -27.41 -6.63 -3.95
CA LYS A 230 -28.56 -6.93 -4.79
C LYS A 230 -28.45 -8.32 -5.43
N ALA A 231 -27.30 -8.63 -6.04
CA ALA A 231 -27.06 -9.93 -6.67
C ALA A 231 -27.12 -11.08 -5.64
N LYS A 232 -26.58 -10.86 -4.42
CA LYS A 232 -26.68 -11.81 -3.31
C LYS A 232 -28.12 -12.07 -2.88
N LYS A 233 -28.91 -11.01 -2.66
CA LYS A 233 -30.33 -11.15 -2.30
C LYS A 233 -31.14 -11.90 -3.35
N ASP A 234 -30.86 -11.65 -4.64
CA ASP A 234 -31.52 -12.36 -5.75
C ASP A 234 -31.10 -13.83 -5.82
N TRP A 235 -29.87 -14.17 -5.47
CA TRP A 235 -29.39 -15.54 -5.36
C TRP A 235 -30.02 -16.27 -4.17
N LEU A 236 -30.06 -15.65 -2.97
CA LEU A 236 -30.67 -16.21 -1.76
C LEU A 236 -32.17 -16.46 -1.94
N LYS A 237 -32.91 -15.56 -2.59
CA LYS A 237 -34.31 -15.78 -2.93
C LYS A 237 -34.52 -17.04 -3.75
N SER A 238 -33.61 -17.33 -4.69
CA SER A 238 -33.71 -18.55 -5.51
C SER A 238 -33.32 -19.81 -4.75
N LEU A 239 -32.41 -19.69 -3.79
CA LEU A 239 -32.00 -20.81 -2.94
C LEU A 239 -33.16 -21.26 -2.05
N ASN A 240 -34.01 -20.34 -1.59
CA ASN A 240 -35.16 -20.59 -0.71
C ASN A 240 -36.43 -21.08 -1.47
N THR A 241 -36.40 -21.17 -2.81
CA THR A 241 -37.50 -21.70 -3.62
C THR A 241 -37.11 -23.06 -4.20
N PRO A 242 -37.28 -24.18 -3.45
CA PRO A 242 -36.92 -25.50 -3.94
C PRO A 242 -37.85 -25.96 -5.10
N PRO A 243 -37.35 -26.80 -6.01
CA PRO A 243 -38.13 -27.32 -7.14
C PRO A 243 -39.24 -28.27 -6.65
N THR A 244 -40.39 -28.16 -7.30
CA THR A 244 -41.58 -29.01 -6.99
C THR A 244 -41.64 -30.27 -7.81
N SER A 245 -40.88 -30.38 -8.92
CA SER A 245 -40.86 -31.56 -9.80
C SER A 245 -39.47 -31.89 -10.31
N GLN A 246 -39.22 -33.15 -10.71
CA GLN A 246 -37.95 -33.61 -11.27
C GLN A 246 -37.57 -32.91 -12.59
N GLU A 247 -38.53 -32.40 -13.35
CA GLU A 247 -38.25 -31.59 -14.54
C GLU A 247 -37.73 -30.19 -14.20
N ASP A 248 -38.15 -29.66 -13.05
CA ASP A 248 -37.74 -28.34 -12.57
C ASP A 248 -36.36 -28.34 -11.87
N GLU A 249 -35.86 -29.55 -11.53
CA GLU A 249 -34.56 -29.68 -10.82
C GLU A 249 -33.38 -29.17 -11.67
N LEU A 250 -33.34 -29.51 -12.96
CA LEU A 250 -32.31 -29.02 -13.87
C LEU A 250 -32.46 -27.51 -14.12
N LEU A 251 -33.71 -27.02 -14.26
CA LEU A 251 -34.01 -25.61 -14.38
C LEU A 251 -33.52 -24.84 -13.13
N TYR A 252 -33.80 -25.39 -11.97
CA TYR A 252 -33.39 -24.82 -10.69
C TYR A 252 -31.85 -24.76 -10.57
N ALA A 253 -31.15 -25.86 -10.88
CA ALA A 253 -29.69 -25.92 -10.83
C ALA A 253 -29.04 -24.91 -11.80
N LEU A 254 -29.54 -24.83 -13.04
CA LEU A 254 -29.04 -23.85 -14.03
C LEU A 254 -29.39 -22.39 -13.66
N THR A 255 -30.54 -22.16 -13.04
CA THR A 255 -30.92 -20.83 -12.54
C THR A 255 -30.02 -20.39 -11.39
N LEU A 256 -29.72 -21.28 -10.44
CA LEU A 256 -28.76 -21.04 -9.36
C LEU A 256 -27.36 -20.79 -9.91
N ALA A 257 -26.91 -21.60 -10.87
CA ALA A 257 -25.62 -21.41 -11.53
C ALA A 257 -25.54 -20.05 -12.24
N TYR A 258 -26.59 -19.62 -12.93
CA TYR A 258 -26.67 -18.32 -13.57
C TYR A 258 -26.55 -17.16 -12.53
N LYS A 259 -27.33 -17.24 -11.45
CA LYS A 259 -27.30 -16.19 -10.42
C LYS A 259 -25.95 -16.15 -9.68
N ARG A 260 -25.33 -17.33 -9.44
CA ARG A 260 -23.96 -17.42 -8.90
C ARG A 260 -22.95 -16.79 -9.87
N ARG A 261 -23.11 -16.99 -11.17
CA ARG A 261 -22.29 -16.33 -12.18
C ARG A 261 -22.40 -14.81 -12.13
N VAL A 262 -23.63 -14.27 -12.07
CA VAL A 262 -23.85 -12.81 -11.94
C VAL A 262 -23.17 -12.28 -10.67
N LEU A 263 -23.27 -13.00 -9.57
CA LEU A 263 -22.62 -12.67 -8.32
C LEU A 263 -21.08 -12.68 -8.46
N LYS A 264 -20.55 -13.70 -9.14
CA LYS A 264 -19.11 -13.80 -9.43
C LYS A 264 -18.61 -12.65 -10.31
N GLU A 265 -19.38 -12.26 -11.35
CA GLU A 265 -19.04 -11.09 -12.18
C GLU A 265 -18.97 -9.82 -11.33
N LYS A 266 -19.92 -9.61 -10.39
CA LYS A 266 -19.89 -8.45 -9.48
C LYS A 266 -18.74 -8.50 -8.48
N LEU A 267 -18.36 -9.66 -8.01
CA LEU A 267 -17.18 -9.83 -7.15
C LEU A 267 -15.87 -9.65 -7.94
N TYR A 268 -15.85 -10.06 -9.19
CA TYR A 268 -14.72 -9.80 -10.09
C TYR A 268 -14.55 -8.31 -10.40
N ASP A 269 -15.67 -7.56 -10.57
CA ASP A 269 -15.65 -6.11 -10.73
C ASP A 269 -15.01 -5.39 -9.52
N LEU A 270 -15.15 -5.93 -8.30
CA LEU A 270 -14.46 -5.45 -7.10
C LEU A 270 -12.96 -5.79 -7.11
N GLY A 271 -12.57 -6.94 -7.67
CA GLY A 271 -11.19 -7.38 -7.77
C GLY A 271 -10.51 -7.58 -6.41
N PRO A 272 -10.90 -8.59 -5.59
CA PRO A 272 -10.31 -8.82 -4.28
C PRO A 272 -8.80 -9.05 -4.37
N THR A 273 -8.03 -8.42 -3.48
CA THR A 273 -6.57 -8.58 -3.44
C THR A 273 -6.17 -9.89 -2.77
N SER A 274 -4.95 -10.35 -3.01
CA SER A 274 -4.36 -11.51 -2.31
C SER A 274 -4.32 -11.31 -0.78
N LYS A 275 -4.25 -10.04 -0.30
CA LYS A 275 -4.30 -9.70 1.11
C LYS A 275 -5.69 -9.98 1.70
N LEU A 276 -6.75 -9.54 1.05
CA LEU A 276 -8.14 -9.82 1.45
C LEU A 276 -8.41 -11.32 1.46
N ILE A 277 -7.99 -12.05 0.43
CA ILE A 277 -8.13 -13.51 0.34
C ILE A 277 -7.37 -14.19 1.49
N SER A 278 -6.18 -13.70 1.85
CA SER A 278 -5.41 -14.26 2.97
C SER A 278 -6.05 -13.97 4.33
N GLU A 279 -6.69 -12.81 4.52
CA GLU A 279 -7.45 -12.48 5.73
C GLU A 279 -8.70 -13.37 5.84
N LEU A 280 -9.38 -13.61 4.73
CA LEU A 280 -10.52 -14.53 4.66
C LEU A 280 -10.11 -15.98 4.99
N VAL A 281 -9.00 -16.47 4.42
CA VAL A 281 -8.46 -17.80 4.75
C VAL A 281 -8.14 -17.91 6.23
N LYS A 282 -7.51 -16.90 6.82
CA LYS A 282 -7.22 -16.86 8.28
C LYS A 282 -8.49 -16.90 9.11
N ALA A 283 -9.53 -16.16 8.72
CA ALA A 283 -10.82 -16.17 9.41
C ALA A 283 -11.46 -17.57 9.39
N MET A 284 -11.43 -18.24 8.23
CA MET A 284 -11.93 -19.62 8.08
C MET A 284 -11.11 -20.63 8.91
N GLU A 285 -9.77 -20.49 8.94
CA GLU A 285 -8.90 -21.35 9.75
C GLU A 285 -9.14 -21.15 11.25
N THR A 286 -9.39 -19.91 11.67
CA THR A 286 -9.68 -19.59 13.07
C THR A 286 -11.02 -20.19 13.51
N SER A 287 -12.02 -20.15 12.62
CA SER A 287 -13.32 -20.78 12.84
C SER A 287 -13.25 -22.32 12.90
N LEU A 288 -12.38 -22.94 12.09
CA LEU A 288 -12.17 -24.39 12.10
C LEU A 288 -11.33 -24.87 13.29
N LYS A 289 -10.41 -24.06 13.78
CA LYS A 289 -9.62 -24.35 14.98
C LYS A 289 -10.50 -24.02 16.17
N SER A 290 -10.91 -25.03 16.91
CA SER A 290 -11.59 -24.87 18.21
C SER A 290 -10.86 -23.84 19.10
N GLY A 291 -11.55 -23.23 20.06
CA GLY A 291 -11.10 -22.10 20.90
C GLY A 291 -9.64 -22.03 21.36
N ASP A 292 -8.94 -23.17 21.44
CA ASP A 292 -7.49 -23.26 21.75
C ASP A 292 -6.58 -22.48 20.78
N GLY A 293 -6.97 -22.32 19.53
CA GLY A 293 -6.22 -21.57 18.52
C GLY A 293 -6.29 -20.06 18.73
N PHE A 294 -7.48 -19.57 19.10
CA PHE A 294 -7.72 -18.17 19.41
C PHE A 294 -6.95 -17.75 20.67
N GLU A 295 -7.02 -18.57 21.74
CA GLU A 295 -6.29 -18.28 22.98
C GLU A 295 -4.77 -18.25 22.80
N LYS A 296 -4.22 -19.13 21.98
CA LYS A 296 -2.79 -19.14 21.67
C LYS A 296 -2.33 -17.89 20.92
N GLU A 297 -3.11 -17.47 19.92
CA GLU A 297 -2.79 -16.26 19.14
C GLU A 297 -3.00 -14.99 19.99
N LEU A 298 -4.06 -14.95 20.83
CA LEU A 298 -4.29 -13.86 21.77
C LEU A 298 -3.12 -13.73 22.76
N LYS A 299 -2.72 -14.82 23.41
CA LYS A 299 -1.55 -14.84 24.32
C LYS A 299 -0.25 -14.41 23.61
N ARG A 300 -0.07 -14.78 22.34
CA ARG A 300 1.08 -14.35 21.54
C ARG A 300 1.10 -12.85 21.29
N LEU A 301 -0.05 -12.24 21.04
CA LEU A 301 -0.17 -10.79 20.86
C LEU A 301 -0.07 -10.06 22.18
N GLU A 302 -0.67 -10.59 23.25
CA GLU A 302 -0.54 -10.06 24.62
C GLU A 302 0.92 -10.05 25.10
N TYR A 303 1.68 -11.11 24.78
CA TYR A 303 3.12 -11.17 25.09
C TYR A 303 3.95 -10.07 24.40
N LYS A 304 3.50 -9.58 23.24
CA LYS A 304 4.14 -8.45 22.56
C LYS A 304 3.79 -7.09 23.17
N LEU A 305 2.75 -7.02 24.01
CA LEU A 305 2.39 -5.82 24.74
C LEU A 305 3.29 -5.69 25.96
N SER A 306 4.01 -4.58 26.07
CA SER A 306 4.89 -4.27 27.22
C SER A 306 4.05 -3.81 28.41
N LEU A 307 3.35 -4.73 29.09
CA LEU A 307 2.46 -4.45 30.22
C LEU A 307 3.26 -4.43 31.54
N PHE A 308 4.01 -3.36 31.79
CA PHE A 308 4.88 -3.25 32.97
C PHE A 308 4.22 -2.63 34.19
N ASN A 309 3.10 -1.93 34.04
CA ASN A 309 2.42 -1.20 35.11
C ASN A 309 1.02 -1.78 35.39
N GLU A 310 0.61 -1.75 36.63
CA GLU A 310 -0.72 -2.25 37.09
C GLU A 310 -1.86 -1.46 36.43
N SER A 311 -1.70 -0.15 36.23
CA SER A 311 -2.65 0.70 35.50
C SER A 311 -2.77 0.33 34.01
N LEU A 312 -1.68 -0.09 33.35
CA LEU A 312 -1.70 -0.57 31.97
C LEU A 312 -2.40 -1.93 31.84
N ILE A 313 -2.26 -2.79 32.85
CA ILE A 313 -2.95 -4.09 32.88
C ILE A 313 -4.47 -3.89 33.07
N GLU A 314 -4.87 -2.92 33.86
CA GLU A 314 -6.28 -2.59 34.06
C GLU A 314 -6.91 -1.96 32.82
N ASN A 315 -6.19 -1.04 32.18
CA ASN A 315 -6.57 -0.48 30.88
C ASN A 315 -6.67 -1.56 29.80
N HIS A 316 -5.71 -2.49 29.75
CA HIS A 316 -5.74 -3.64 28.83
C HIS A 316 -7.02 -4.48 29.02
N ARG A 317 -7.38 -4.82 30.27
CA ARG A 317 -8.63 -5.56 30.57
C ARG A 317 -9.87 -4.80 30.14
N ASN A 318 -9.89 -3.49 30.30
CA ASN A 318 -11.01 -2.64 29.89
C ASN A 318 -11.09 -2.54 28.36
N ILE A 319 -9.97 -2.37 27.68
CA ILE A 319 -9.90 -2.36 26.21
C ILE A 319 -10.37 -3.72 25.66
N LEU A 320 -9.94 -4.85 26.21
CA LEU A 320 -10.37 -6.18 25.74
C LEU A 320 -11.88 -6.41 25.84
N LYS A 321 -12.56 -5.80 26.83
CA LYS A 321 -14.03 -5.94 26.99
C LYS A 321 -14.81 -5.18 25.91
N THR A 322 -14.27 -4.08 25.42
CA THR A 322 -14.97 -3.15 24.51
C THR A 322 -14.29 -3.02 23.14
N ILE A 323 -13.27 -3.86 22.87
CA ILE A 323 -12.37 -3.73 21.71
C ILE A 323 -13.09 -3.82 20.37
N THR A 324 -14.21 -4.55 20.29
CA THR A 324 -14.99 -4.70 19.05
C THR A 324 -15.67 -3.41 18.64
N THR A 325 -16.13 -2.61 19.61
CA THR A 325 -16.92 -1.38 19.40
C THR A 325 -16.06 -0.11 19.38
N MET A 326 -14.86 -0.12 20.00
CA MET A 326 -13.99 1.07 20.11
C MET A 326 -13.41 1.50 18.77
N SER A 327 -13.34 2.82 18.55
CA SER A 327 -12.64 3.42 17.40
C SER A 327 -11.12 3.40 17.59
N LYS A 328 -10.37 3.61 16.50
CA LYS A 328 -8.90 3.73 16.55
C LYS A 328 -8.44 4.91 17.41
N GLU A 329 -9.20 5.99 17.41
CA GLU A 329 -8.90 7.23 18.15
C GLU A 329 -9.11 7.03 19.66
N GLU A 330 -10.13 6.27 20.05
CA GLU A 330 -10.39 5.90 21.45
C GLU A 330 -9.31 4.97 21.99
N ILE A 331 -8.85 3.98 21.21
CA ILE A 331 -7.73 3.12 21.59
C ILE A 331 -6.45 3.96 21.75
N ALA A 332 -6.19 4.90 20.86
CA ALA A 332 -5.03 5.77 20.91
C ALA A 332 -5.03 6.70 22.13
N SER A 333 -6.20 7.09 22.64
CA SER A 333 -6.30 7.92 23.86
C SER A 333 -6.01 7.16 25.15
N MET A 334 -6.17 5.82 25.16
CA MET A 334 -5.95 4.96 26.32
C MET A 334 -4.56 4.34 26.38
N VAL A 335 -3.80 4.40 25.28
CA VAL A 335 -2.51 3.70 25.14
C VAL A 335 -1.39 4.70 24.83
N PRO A 336 -0.31 4.74 25.64
CA PRO A 336 0.74 5.76 25.52
C PRO A 336 1.67 5.58 24.33
N GLU A 337 1.78 4.38 23.72
CA GLU A 337 2.75 4.08 22.67
C GLU A 337 2.08 3.72 21.34
N ALA A 338 2.60 4.30 20.24
CA ALA A 338 2.12 4.02 18.89
C ALA A 338 2.30 2.54 18.45
N THR A 339 3.31 1.85 18.97
CA THR A 339 3.55 0.42 18.74
C THR A 339 2.47 -0.45 19.35
N MET A 340 1.98 -0.12 20.54
CA MET A 340 0.88 -0.82 21.21
C MET A 340 -0.44 -0.65 20.46
N ILE A 341 -0.69 0.52 19.86
CA ILE A 341 -1.91 0.76 19.07
C ILE A 341 -2.00 -0.23 17.90
N SER A 342 -0.88 -0.52 17.22
CA SER A 342 -0.86 -1.49 16.13
C SER A 342 -1.22 -2.90 16.59
N ILE A 343 -0.72 -3.31 17.76
CA ILE A 343 -1.01 -4.62 18.37
C ILE A 343 -2.48 -4.70 18.81
N TYR A 344 -3.02 -3.65 19.43
CA TYR A 344 -4.45 -3.60 19.77
C TYR A 344 -5.36 -3.65 18.53
N MET A 345 -4.93 -3.05 17.42
CA MET A 345 -5.66 -3.19 16.16
C MET A 345 -5.59 -4.62 15.58
N GLU A 346 -4.50 -5.36 15.81
CA GLU A 346 -4.43 -6.78 15.49
C GLU A 346 -5.32 -7.61 16.41
N ILE A 347 -5.36 -7.31 17.72
CA ILE A 347 -6.25 -7.94 18.70
C ILE A 347 -7.71 -7.64 18.34
N LYS A 348 -8.07 -6.40 17.99
CA LYS A 348 -9.42 -6.04 17.53
C LYS A 348 -9.84 -6.88 16.32
N LYS A 349 -8.96 -7.08 15.34
CA LYS A 349 -9.22 -7.95 14.20
C LYS A 349 -9.46 -9.40 14.60
N LEU A 350 -8.69 -9.91 15.55
CA LEU A 350 -8.88 -11.26 16.10
C LEU A 350 -10.24 -11.42 16.77
N PHE A 351 -10.68 -10.44 17.57
CA PHE A 351 -11.99 -10.45 18.20
C PHE A 351 -13.12 -10.32 17.18
N GLN A 352 -13.01 -9.45 16.20
CA GLN A 352 -13.98 -9.33 15.10
C GLN A 352 -14.08 -10.61 14.27
N THR A 353 -12.96 -11.30 14.03
CA THR A 353 -12.98 -12.60 13.34
C THR A 353 -13.59 -13.70 14.21
N LYS A 354 -13.42 -13.64 15.53
CA LYS A 354 -14.04 -14.57 16.48
C LYS A 354 -15.55 -14.34 16.55
N GLU A 355 -15.99 -13.10 16.71
CA GLU A 355 -17.40 -12.70 16.76
C GLU A 355 -18.12 -13.08 15.46
N ALA A 356 -17.49 -12.79 14.31
CA ALA A 356 -17.95 -13.25 13.00
C ALA A 356 -17.95 -14.78 12.85
N SER A 357 -17.18 -15.52 13.61
CA SER A 357 -17.16 -16.99 13.59
C SER A 357 -18.11 -17.61 14.62
N GLU A 358 -18.45 -16.92 15.70
CA GLU A 358 -19.43 -17.35 16.71
C GLU A 358 -20.88 -17.10 16.24
N ASP A 359 -21.13 -16.06 15.44
CA ASP A 359 -22.42 -15.80 14.77
C ASP A 359 -22.72 -16.76 13.61
N GLY A 360 -21.86 -17.76 13.42
CA GLY A 360 -22.15 -18.97 12.70
C GLY A 360 -21.88 -18.92 11.20
N PHE A 361 -20.78 -19.54 10.82
CA PHE A 361 -20.85 -20.33 9.62
C PHE A 361 -21.98 -21.36 9.81
N ASP A 362 -23.16 -21.09 9.32
CA ASP A 362 -24.28 -22.05 9.25
C ASP A 362 -23.93 -23.29 8.38
N LEU A 363 -22.65 -23.65 8.35
CA LEU A 363 -22.10 -24.71 7.53
C LEU A 363 -21.42 -25.77 8.40
N GLU A 364 -21.66 -27.01 8.04
CA GLU A 364 -20.94 -28.13 8.62
C GLU A 364 -19.41 -27.92 8.48
N PRO A 365 -18.61 -28.22 9.52
CA PRO A 365 -17.15 -28.08 9.50
C PRO A 365 -16.47 -28.82 8.34
N SER A 366 -17.06 -29.92 7.86
CA SER A 366 -16.60 -30.68 6.70
C SER A 366 -16.64 -29.88 5.41
N LYS A 367 -17.76 -29.19 5.13
CA LYS A 367 -17.94 -28.33 3.96
C LYS A 367 -17.05 -27.10 4.01
N LEU A 368 -16.90 -26.50 5.20
CA LEU A 368 -16.01 -25.35 5.40
C LEU A 368 -14.55 -25.72 5.12
N LYS A 369 -14.11 -26.92 5.55
CA LYS A 369 -12.77 -27.45 5.28
C LYS A 369 -12.54 -27.65 3.79
N GLU A 370 -13.52 -28.18 3.08
CA GLU A 370 -13.46 -28.40 1.62
C GLU A 370 -13.30 -27.08 0.87
N ILE A 371 -14.10 -26.07 1.21
CA ILE A 371 -14.02 -24.73 0.61
C ILE A 371 -12.66 -24.07 0.90
N LEU A 372 -12.16 -24.19 2.13
CA LEU A 372 -10.84 -23.70 2.52
C LEU A 372 -9.74 -24.37 1.68
N GLU A 373 -9.81 -25.68 1.47
CA GLU A 373 -8.86 -26.38 0.60
C GLU A 373 -8.94 -25.91 -0.84
N GLN A 374 -10.14 -25.66 -1.38
CA GLN A 374 -10.34 -25.11 -2.73
C GLN A 374 -9.69 -23.74 -2.87
N ILE A 375 -9.89 -22.83 -1.91
CA ILE A 375 -9.27 -21.50 -1.92
C ILE A 375 -7.74 -21.63 -1.86
N LYS A 376 -7.20 -22.47 -0.96
CA LYS A 376 -5.76 -22.70 -0.85
C LYS A 376 -5.16 -23.26 -2.14
N ARG A 377 -5.84 -24.22 -2.77
CA ARG A 377 -5.41 -24.78 -4.07
C ARG A 377 -5.43 -23.72 -5.17
N GLY A 378 -6.50 -22.94 -5.29
CA GLY A 378 -6.60 -21.84 -6.25
C GLY A 378 -5.47 -20.82 -6.08
N LYS A 379 -5.19 -20.43 -4.82
CA LYS A 379 -4.09 -19.54 -4.48
C LYS A 379 -2.73 -20.12 -4.86
N LEU A 380 -2.48 -21.37 -4.53
CA LEU A 380 -1.22 -22.06 -4.84
C LEU A 380 -0.97 -22.16 -6.36
N ILE A 381 -2.01 -22.42 -7.17
CA ILE A 381 -1.90 -22.46 -8.63
C ILE A 381 -1.55 -21.06 -9.16
N SER A 382 -2.28 -20.03 -8.72
CA SER A 382 -2.04 -18.65 -9.12
C SER A 382 -0.65 -18.19 -8.74
N ASP A 383 -0.22 -18.39 -7.50
CA ASP A 383 1.08 -17.96 -6.99
C ASP A 383 2.25 -18.70 -7.68
N LYS A 384 2.13 -20.01 -7.95
CA LYS A 384 3.12 -20.76 -8.72
C LYS A 384 3.28 -20.21 -10.14
N ALA A 385 2.16 -19.94 -10.82
CA ALA A 385 2.18 -19.39 -12.18
C ALA A 385 2.75 -17.97 -12.20
N LYS A 386 2.36 -17.08 -11.25
CA LYS A 386 2.91 -15.73 -11.09
C LYS A 386 4.41 -15.76 -10.83
N ASN A 387 4.86 -16.61 -9.92
CA ASN A 387 6.29 -16.76 -9.60
C ASN A 387 7.09 -17.27 -10.81
N LYS A 388 6.58 -18.25 -11.55
CA LYS A 388 7.23 -18.74 -12.76
C LYS A 388 7.34 -17.64 -13.81
N MET A 389 6.25 -16.90 -14.05
CA MET A 389 6.22 -15.81 -15.02
C MET A 389 7.18 -14.67 -14.63
N ALA A 390 7.23 -14.28 -13.34
CA ALA A 390 8.14 -13.26 -12.84
C ALA A 390 9.61 -13.70 -12.96
N ARG A 391 9.96 -14.90 -12.49
CA ARG A 391 11.34 -15.42 -12.51
C ARG A 391 11.91 -15.47 -13.93
N SER A 392 11.16 -15.98 -14.91
CA SER A 392 11.62 -16.09 -16.30
C SER A 392 11.81 -14.72 -16.98
N ASN A 393 11.22 -13.64 -16.44
CA ASN A 393 11.32 -12.29 -16.97
C ASN A 393 12.28 -11.36 -16.21
N LEU A 394 13.03 -11.87 -15.21
CA LEU A 394 14.02 -11.06 -14.46
C LEU A 394 15.11 -10.47 -15.38
N ARG A 395 15.49 -11.17 -16.45
CA ARG A 395 16.46 -10.68 -17.43
C ARG A 395 15.98 -9.40 -18.13
N LEU A 396 14.66 -9.25 -18.34
CA LEU A 396 14.08 -8.03 -18.90
C LEU A 396 14.30 -6.85 -17.96
N VAL A 397 14.12 -7.04 -16.64
CA VAL A 397 14.37 -5.99 -15.63
C VAL A 397 15.81 -5.52 -15.69
N VAL A 398 16.78 -6.44 -15.68
CA VAL A 398 18.22 -6.10 -15.76
C VAL A 398 18.54 -5.33 -17.03
N SER A 399 17.98 -5.72 -18.20
CA SER A 399 18.19 -5.05 -19.47
C SER A 399 17.67 -3.60 -19.49
N ILE A 400 16.65 -3.32 -18.69
CA ILE A 400 16.09 -1.98 -18.54
C ILE A 400 16.87 -1.19 -17.48
N ALA A 401 17.13 -1.78 -16.31
CA ALA A 401 17.81 -1.15 -15.17
C ALA A 401 19.22 -0.66 -15.53
N LYS A 402 19.96 -1.38 -16.37
CA LYS A 402 21.29 -0.96 -16.82
C LYS A 402 21.35 0.42 -17.49
N ARG A 403 20.22 0.90 -18.03
CA ARG A 403 20.12 2.24 -18.65
C ARG A 403 19.92 3.36 -17.63
N TYR A 404 19.67 3.02 -16.38
CA TYR A 404 19.41 3.94 -15.28
C TYR A 404 20.55 3.99 -14.25
N THR A 405 21.67 3.30 -14.53
CA THR A 405 22.87 3.36 -13.68
C THR A 405 23.43 4.77 -13.59
N SER A 406 24.17 5.05 -12.51
CA SER A 406 24.79 6.36 -12.25
C SER A 406 23.80 7.51 -12.08
N ARG A 407 22.62 7.23 -11.55
CA ARG A 407 21.57 8.24 -11.27
C ARG A 407 21.23 8.36 -9.79
N GLY A 408 22.19 8.02 -8.90
CA GLY A 408 22.05 8.19 -7.45
C GLY A 408 21.61 6.92 -6.70
N LEU A 409 21.16 5.86 -7.40
CA LEU A 409 20.86 4.58 -6.77
C LEU A 409 21.85 3.49 -7.20
N PRO A 410 22.22 2.55 -6.29
CA PRO A 410 22.99 1.36 -6.61
C PRO A 410 22.27 0.48 -7.64
N PHE A 411 23.03 -0.25 -8.46
CA PHE A 411 22.45 -1.06 -9.54
C PHE A 411 21.52 -2.17 -9.02
N LEU A 412 21.84 -2.78 -7.88
CA LEU A 412 20.98 -3.80 -7.28
C LEU A 412 19.63 -3.23 -6.81
N ASP A 413 19.61 -2.02 -6.29
CA ASP A 413 18.36 -1.38 -5.85
C ASP A 413 17.49 -1.02 -7.04
N LEU A 414 18.09 -0.55 -8.15
CA LEU A 414 17.37 -0.34 -9.40
C LEU A 414 16.75 -1.65 -9.94
N ILE A 415 17.44 -2.78 -9.81
CA ILE A 415 16.91 -4.08 -10.18
C ILE A 415 15.74 -4.46 -9.26
N GLN A 416 15.86 -4.27 -7.95
CA GLN A 416 14.79 -4.64 -7.00
C GLN A 416 13.54 -3.79 -7.21
N GLU A 417 13.67 -2.49 -7.39
CA GLU A 417 12.54 -1.63 -7.73
C GLU A 417 11.92 -2.02 -9.09
N GLY A 418 12.76 -2.36 -10.07
CA GLY A 418 12.31 -2.92 -11.33
C GLY A 418 11.57 -4.27 -11.17
N ASN A 419 12.01 -5.14 -10.26
CA ASN A 419 11.33 -6.39 -9.95
C ASN A 419 9.96 -6.15 -9.31
N ILE A 420 9.82 -5.14 -8.45
CA ILE A 420 8.52 -4.71 -7.90
C ILE A 420 7.59 -4.27 -9.03
N GLY A 421 8.11 -3.49 -9.99
CA GLY A 421 7.38 -3.12 -11.22
C GLY A 421 6.96 -4.33 -12.06
N LEU A 422 7.85 -5.31 -12.22
CA LEU A 422 7.57 -6.57 -12.93
C LEU A 422 6.46 -7.37 -12.24
N MET A 423 6.48 -7.51 -10.90
CA MET A 423 5.42 -8.21 -10.17
C MET A 423 4.05 -7.53 -10.37
N LYS A 424 3.99 -6.20 -10.34
CA LYS A 424 2.76 -5.45 -10.66
C LYS A 424 2.30 -5.71 -12.10
N ALA A 425 3.21 -5.82 -13.05
CA ALA A 425 2.88 -6.15 -14.43
C ALA A 425 2.31 -7.57 -14.57
N VAL A 426 2.87 -8.57 -13.85
CA VAL A 426 2.35 -9.94 -13.85
C VAL A 426 0.92 -10.00 -13.29
N ASP A 427 0.64 -9.25 -12.24
CA ASP A 427 -0.69 -9.22 -11.61
C ASP A 427 -1.77 -8.59 -12.51
N LYS A 428 -1.39 -7.66 -13.39
CA LYS A 428 -2.32 -6.92 -14.26
C LYS A 428 -2.29 -7.38 -15.72
N PHE A 429 -1.50 -8.40 -16.06
CA PHE A 429 -1.37 -8.86 -17.45
C PHE A 429 -2.60 -9.63 -17.93
N GLU A 430 -3.15 -9.20 -19.08
CA GLU A 430 -4.29 -9.82 -19.76
C GLU A 430 -3.86 -10.38 -21.13
N HIS A 431 -3.76 -11.71 -21.22
CA HIS A 431 -3.39 -12.38 -22.48
C HIS A 431 -4.40 -12.17 -23.62
N GLU A 432 -5.66 -11.84 -23.29
CA GLU A 432 -6.75 -11.61 -24.25
C GLU A 432 -6.49 -10.43 -25.19
N LYS A 433 -5.67 -9.46 -24.75
CA LYS A 433 -5.25 -8.30 -25.56
C LYS A 433 -4.22 -8.63 -26.63
N ASN A 434 -3.74 -9.88 -26.73
CA ASN A 434 -2.79 -10.40 -27.72
C ASN A 434 -1.42 -9.70 -27.79
N TYR A 435 -1.03 -8.89 -26.81
CA TYR A 435 0.31 -8.31 -26.72
C TYR A 435 1.28 -9.27 -26.04
N LYS A 436 2.58 -9.18 -26.41
CA LYS A 436 3.63 -9.89 -25.66
C LYS A 436 3.74 -9.31 -24.25
N PHE A 437 3.96 -10.18 -23.27
CA PHE A 437 4.16 -9.76 -21.89
C PHE A 437 5.26 -8.71 -21.73
N SER A 438 6.40 -8.88 -22.44
CA SER A 438 7.53 -7.96 -22.38
C SER A 438 7.17 -6.51 -22.78
N THR A 439 6.26 -6.31 -23.74
CA THR A 439 5.80 -4.98 -24.14
C THR A 439 5.04 -4.28 -23.02
N TYR A 440 4.16 -5.00 -22.34
CA TYR A 440 3.41 -4.47 -21.21
C TYR A 440 4.28 -4.25 -19.98
N ALA A 441 5.11 -5.24 -19.62
CA ALA A 441 5.99 -5.19 -18.45
C ALA A 441 7.02 -4.07 -18.53
N THR A 442 7.52 -3.76 -19.74
CA THR A 442 8.52 -2.69 -19.94
C THR A 442 8.04 -1.35 -19.40
N TRP A 443 6.77 -1.01 -19.58
CA TRP A 443 6.20 0.23 -19.04
C TRP A 443 6.21 0.26 -17.52
N TRP A 444 5.72 -0.81 -16.88
CA TRP A 444 5.69 -0.92 -15.41
C TRP A 444 7.07 -0.89 -14.77
N ILE A 445 8.04 -1.60 -15.38
CA ILE A 445 9.42 -1.63 -14.91
C ILE A 445 10.04 -0.23 -15.01
N LYS A 446 9.89 0.46 -16.16
CA LYS A 446 10.39 1.83 -16.33
C LYS A 446 9.78 2.79 -15.32
N GLN A 447 8.47 2.72 -15.12
CA GLN A 447 7.76 3.56 -14.17
C GLN A 447 8.24 3.34 -12.74
N ALA A 448 8.40 2.06 -12.32
CA ALA A 448 8.88 1.74 -10.98
C ALA A 448 10.31 2.25 -10.75
N ILE A 449 11.22 2.01 -11.69
CA ILE A 449 12.61 2.48 -11.60
C ILE A 449 12.68 4.01 -11.59
N SER A 450 11.95 4.70 -12.48
CA SER A 450 11.98 6.17 -12.54
C SER A 450 11.42 6.80 -11.28
N ARG A 451 10.36 6.20 -10.72
CA ARG A 451 9.79 6.65 -9.45
C ARG A 451 10.73 6.41 -8.27
N ALA A 452 11.37 5.25 -8.21
CA ALA A 452 12.36 4.95 -7.16
C ALA A 452 13.54 5.91 -7.20
N ILE A 453 14.04 6.26 -8.40
CA ILE A 453 15.09 7.28 -8.54
C ILE A 453 14.60 8.65 -8.03
N ALA A 454 13.36 9.02 -8.35
CA ALA A 454 12.80 10.29 -7.88
C ALA A 454 12.65 10.35 -6.36
N ASP A 455 12.21 9.24 -5.75
CA ASP A 455 11.90 9.19 -4.32
C ASP A 455 13.13 8.94 -3.42
N GLN A 456 14.17 8.25 -3.91
CA GLN A 456 15.25 7.69 -3.06
C GLN A 456 16.66 8.09 -3.48
N ALA A 457 16.88 8.62 -4.71
CA ALA A 457 18.23 8.89 -5.22
C ALA A 457 18.94 10.07 -4.52
N ARG A 458 18.21 10.95 -3.84
CA ARG A 458 18.77 12.15 -3.21
C ARG A 458 18.68 12.07 -1.71
N THR A 459 19.71 12.53 -1.03
CA THR A 459 19.76 12.65 0.43
C THR A 459 18.61 13.51 0.97
N ILE A 460 18.32 14.63 0.29
CA ILE A 460 17.15 15.47 0.56
C ILE A 460 16.13 15.19 -0.55
N ARG A 461 15.00 14.59 -0.19
CA ARG A 461 13.95 14.22 -1.14
C ARG A 461 13.39 15.45 -1.86
N ILE A 462 13.30 15.37 -3.17
CA ILE A 462 12.70 16.39 -4.03
C ILE A 462 11.38 15.86 -4.62
N PRO A 463 10.29 16.64 -4.62
CA PRO A 463 9.04 16.25 -5.27
C PRO A 463 9.20 15.93 -6.77
N ILE A 464 8.39 15.01 -7.29
CA ILE A 464 8.53 14.49 -8.68
C ILE A 464 8.39 15.61 -9.71
N HIS A 465 7.43 16.54 -9.54
CA HIS A 465 7.23 17.66 -10.45
C HIS A 465 8.43 18.60 -10.54
N MET A 466 9.17 18.76 -9.43
CA MET A 466 10.42 19.53 -9.42
C MET A 466 11.53 18.81 -10.18
N ILE A 467 11.59 17.47 -10.08
CA ILE A 467 12.54 16.64 -10.85
C ILE A 467 12.28 16.76 -12.34
N ASP A 468 11.02 16.77 -12.77
CA ASP A 468 10.64 16.98 -14.16
C ASP A 468 11.05 18.37 -14.64
N THR A 469 10.87 19.39 -13.81
CA THR A 469 11.33 20.74 -14.09
C THR A 469 12.87 20.80 -14.22
N ILE A 470 13.60 20.15 -13.30
CA ILE A 470 15.08 20.02 -13.37
C ILE A 470 15.49 19.32 -14.67
N ASN A 471 14.83 18.24 -15.05
CA ASN A 471 15.13 17.51 -16.27
C ASN A 471 14.90 18.37 -17.52
N ARG A 472 13.82 19.19 -17.55
CA ARG A 472 13.54 20.15 -18.63
C ARG A 472 14.65 21.21 -18.72
N ILE A 473 15.04 21.82 -17.59
CA ILE A 473 16.12 22.81 -17.55
C ILE A 473 17.43 22.18 -18.02
N ASN A 474 17.81 21.02 -17.50
CA ASN A 474 19.04 20.31 -17.89
C ASN A 474 19.04 19.93 -19.38
N LYS A 475 17.89 19.57 -19.95
CA LYS A 475 17.76 19.27 -21.38
C LYS A 475 18.03 20.51 -22.23
N VAL A 476 17.47 21.65 -21.86
CA VAL A 476 17.68 22.94 -22.55
C VAL A 476 19.13 23.37 -22.40
N MET A 477 19.72 23.31 -21.19
CA MET A 477 21.13 23.66 -20.96
C MET A 477 22.06 22.82 -21.81
N ARG A 478 21.85 21.49 -21.89
CA ARG A 478 22.65 20.59 -22.75
C ARG A 478 22.51 20.91 -24.21
N LYS A 479 21.30 21.22 -24.69
CA LYS A 479 21.04 21.60 -26.07
C LYS A 479 21.78 22.88 -26.44
N CYS A 480 21.64 23.92 -25.62
CA CYS A 480 22.34 25.20 -25.82
C CYS A 480 23.86 25.04 -25.76
N MET A 481 24.39 24.21 -24.85
CA MET A 481 25.81 23.93 -24.73
C MET A 481 26.33 23.16 -26.00
N GLN A 482 25.52 22.25 -26.53
CA GLN A 482 25.87 21.51 -27.77
C GLN A 482 25.85 22.41 -29.02
N GLU A 483 24.93 23.38 -29.09
CA GLU A 483 24.78 24.30 -30.21
C GLU A 483 25.81 25.45 -30.16
N ASN A 484 26.05 26.04 -28.98
CA ASN A 484 26.86 27.25 -28.84
C ASN A 484 28.26 27.02 -28.23
N GLY A 485 28.54 25.80 -27.69
CA GLY A 485 29.82 25.46 -27.07
C GLY A 485 30.10 26.18 -25.72
N LYS A 486 29.16 26.97 -25.21
CA LYS A 486 29.26 27.73 -23.93
C LYS A 486 28.01 27.50 -23.08
N GLU A 487 28.15 27.65 -21.79
CA GLU A 487 27.00 27.66 -20.88
C GLU A 487 26.02 28.77 -21.28
N PRO A 488 24.72 28.47 -21.41
CA PRO A 488 23.72 29.48 -21.76
C PRO A 488 23.43 30.40 -20.57
N ASP A 489 23.13 31.65 -20.85
CA ASP A 489 22.60 32.58 -19.86
C ASP A 489 21.27 32.08 -19.30
N LEU A 490 21.07 32.23 -17.98
CA LEU A 490 19.86 31.79 -17.30
C LEU A 490 18.59 32.46 -17.84
N ASP A 491 18.70 33.65 -18.42
CA ASP A 491 17.60 34.37 -19.09
C ASP A 491 17.13 33.66 -20.37
N LEU A 492 18.05 33.08 -21.13
CA LEU A 492 17.74 32.28 -22.31
C LEU A 492 17.07 30.97 -21.92
N VAL A 493 17.60 30.30 -20.89
CA VAL A 493 17.02 29.07 -20.36
C VAL A 493 15.61 29.32 -19.82
N ALA A 494 15.39 30.42 -19.09
CA ALA A 494 14.09 30.79 -18.55
C ALA A 494 13.04 31.01 -19.66
N LYS A 495 13.42 31.67 -20.76
CA LYS A 495 12.56 31.88 -21.94
C LYS A 495 12.21 30.57 -22.66
N GLU A 496 13.19 29.67 -22.84
CA GLU A 496 12.98 28.41 -23.57
C GLU A 496 12.20 27.39 -22.75
N VAL A 497 12.36 27.36 -21.42
CA VAL A 497 11.59 26.51 -20.49
C VAL A 497 10.21 27.10 -20.19
N GLY A 498 10.01 28.43 -20.36
CA GLY A 498 8.76 29.12 -20.07
C GLY A 498 8.53 29.38 -18.58
N LEU A 499 9.59 29.54 -17.78
CA LEU A 499 9.53 29.79 -16.35
C LEU A 499 10.16 31.16 -16.00
N PRO A 500 9.71 31.84 -14.92
CA PRO A 500 10.36 33.03 -14.42
C PRO A 500 11.82 32.76 -14.03
N LEU A 501 12.72 33.74 -14.25
CA LEU A 501 14.15 33.64 -13.96
C LEU A 501 14.42 33.21 -12.51
N ASP A 502 13.69 33.78 -11.55
CA ASP A 502 13.87 33.48 -10.13
C ASP A 502 13.53 32.03 -9.78
N LYS A 503 12.49 31.46 -10.42
CA LYS A 503 12.18 30.03 -10.28
C LYS A 503 13.30 29.17 -10.87
N VAL A 504 13.85 29.51 -12.03
CA VAL A 504 14.97 28.75 -12.62
C VAL A 504 16.20 28.79 -11.71
N LYS A 505 16.54 29.97 -11.15
CA LYS A 505 17.65 30.09 -10.17
C LYS A 505 17.42 29.25 -8.93
N ASN A 506 16.20 29.23 -8.40
CA ASN A 506 15.85 28.42 -7.22
C ASN A 506 15.94 26.92 -7.52
N VAL A 507 15.43 26.47 -8.68
CA VAL A 507 15.50 25.06 -9.10
C VAL A 507 16.96 24.61 -9.24
N ILE A 508 17.83 25.44 -9.82
CA ILE A 508 19.27 25.14 -9.93
C ILE A 508 19.94 25.05 -8.54
N LYS A 509 19.54 25.90 -7.58
CA LYS A 509 20.05 25.80 -6.20
C LYS A 509 19.64 24.49 -5.53
N ILE A 510 18.37 24.08 -5.68
CA ILE A 510 17.83 22.84 -5.12
C ILE A 510 18.48 21.61 -5.76
N THR A 511 18.93 21.72 -7.02
CA THR A 511 19.57 20.61 -7.75
C THR A 511 20.95 20.23 -7.18
N LYS A 512 21.61 21.11 -6.41
CA LYS A 512 22.94 20.83 -5.85
C LYS A 512 22.85 19.72 -4.81
N GLU A 513 23.83 18.82 -4.85
CA GLU A 513 23.97 17.77 -3.84
C GLU A 513 24.62 18.31 -2.57
N PRO A 514 24.20 17.83 -1.37
CA PRO A 514 24.86 18.21 -0.12
C PRO A 514 26.28 17.63 -0.07
N ILE A 515 27.18 18.40 0.53
CA ILE A 515 28.58 18.00 0.75
C ILE A 515 28.65 17.28 2.09
N SER A 516 29.39 16.15 2.15
CA SER A 516 29.61 15.42 3.40
C SER A 516 30.44 16.28 4.38
N LEU A 517 30.04 16.33 5.66
CA LEU A 517 30.80 16.94 6.72
C LEU A 517 32.14 16.22 7.00
N GLU A 518 32.23 14.96 6.61
CA GLU A 518 33.42 14.13 6.72
C GLU A 518 34.43 14.36 5.57
N SER A 519 34.09 15.21 4.58
CA SER A 519 34.99 15.47 3.45
C SER A 519 36.27 16.14 3.92
N PRO A 520 37.47 15.62 3.52
CA PRO A 520 38.75 16.26 3.87
C PRO A 520 38.85 17.63 3.20
N VAL A 521 39.39 18.60 3.91
CA VAL A 521 39.63 19.95 3.43
C VAL A 521 41.15 20.23 3.40
N GLY A 522 41.70 20.34 2.22
CA GLY A 522 43.13 20.56 2.01
C GLY A 522 43.93 19.31 1.66
N ASN A 523 45.26 19.39 1.76
CA ASN A 523 46.16 18.27 1.47
C ASN A 523 46.49 17.41 2.71
N ASP A 524 46.08 17.87 3.91
CA ASP A 524 46.27 17.17 5.16
C ASP A 524 45.03 16.36 5.51
N ASP A 525 45.18 15.06 5.79
CA ASP A 525 44.08 14.11 6.06
C ASP A 525 43.35 14.40 7.40
N ASP A 526 43.87 15.33 8.24
CA ASP A 526 43.34 15.56 9.59
C ASP A 526 42.20 16.59 9.65
N GLY A 527 42.00 17.41 8.61
CA GLY A 527 40.99 18.50 8.59
C GLY A 527 39.71 18.07 7.87
N LYS A 528 38.57 17.98 8.58
CA LYS A 528 37.24 17.68 8.01
C LYS A 528 36.44 18.97 7.78
N PHE A 529 35.58 18.97 6.77
CA PHE A 529 34.71 20.13 6.48
C PHE A 529 33.81 20.50 7.67
N GLY A 530 33.39 19.49 8.47
CA GLY A 530 32.60 19.71 9.68
C GLY A 530 33.29 20.58 10.74
N ASP A 531 34.63 20.55 10.81
CA ASP A 531 35.40 21.31 11.80
C ASP A 531 35.37 22.81 11.53
N PHE A 532 35.03 23.23 10.31
CA PHE A 532 34.91 24.64 9.91
C PHE A 532 33.49 25.18 10.03
N VAL A 533 32.51 24.36 10.39
CA VAL A 533 31.13 24.79 10.56
C VAL A 533 30.93 25.35 11.96
N GLU A 534 30.68 26.67 12.06
CA GLU A 534 30.45 27.39 13.31
C GLU A 534 29.14 26.93 13.98
N ASP A 535 29.21 26.60 15.27
CA ASP A 535 28.02 26.38 16.09
C ASP A 535 27.47 27.73 16.58
N LYS A 536 26.39 28.17 15.95
CA LYS A 536 25.71 29.43 16.29
C LYS A 536 24.89 29.37 17.58
N ASN A 537 24.69 28.18 18.16
CA ASN A 537 23.91 28.02 19.40
C ASN A 537 24.80 28.20 20.65
N VAL A 538 26.11 28.09 20.52
CA VAL A 538 27.03 28.31 21.61
C VAL A 538 27.20 29.81 21.81
N VAL A 539 26.85 30.27 22.99
CA VAL A 539 27.03 31.67 23.39
C VAL A 539 28.49 31.98 23.47
N GLY A 540 28.96 32.99 22.75
CA GLY A 540 30.36 33.43 22.79
C GLY A 540 30.79 33.82 24.22
N SER A 541 32.05 33.58 24.56
CA SER A 541 32.59 33.87 25.89
C SER A 541 32.34 35.34 26.31
N MET A 542 32.43 36.28 25.37
CA MET A 542 32.13 37.68 25.61
C MET A 542 30.67 37.95 25.94
N GLU A 543 29.76 37.28 25.22
CA GLU A 543 28.31 37.38 25.44
C GLU A 543 27.90 36.74 26.78
N HIS A 544 28.56 35.64 27.16
CA HIS A 544 28.37 35.02 28.46
C HIS A 544 28.78 35.96 29.60
N ILE A 545 29.97 36.56 29.51
CA ILE A 545 30.47 37.53 30.51
C ILE A 545 29.52 38.73 30.56
N MET A 546 29.07 39.26 29.43
CA MET A 546 28.12 40.37 29.39
C MET A 546 26.78 40.01 30.04
N ARG A 547 26.30 38.79 29.87
CA ARG A 547 25.07 38.31 30.53
C ARG A 547 25.25 38.17 32.04
N GLU A 548 26.39 37.64 32.49
CA GLU A 548 26.69 37.56 33.92
C GLU A 548 26.83 38.94 34.57
N ASP A 549 27.52 39.85 33.90
CA ASP A 549 27.67 41.24 34.39
C ASP A 549 26.30 41.95 34.43
N LEU A 550 25.46 41.77 33.37
CA LEU A 550 24.09 42.27 33.34
C LEU A 550 23.27 41.70 34.50
N LYS A 551 23.36 40.37 34.76
CA LYS A 551 22.67 39.70 35.87
C LYS A 551 23.09 40.27 37.21
N ALA A 552 24.41 40.47 37.44
CA ALA A 552 24.94 41.09 38.65
C ALA A 552 24.47 42.56 38.83
N GLN A 553 24.45 43.35 37.75
CA GLN A 553 23.93 44.70 37.77
C GLN A 553 22.42 44.77 38.03
N ILE A 554 21.64 43.86 37.46
CA ILE A 554 20.20 43.73 37.71
C ILE A 554 19.98 43.38 39.19
N ASP A 555 20.70 42.42 39.75
CA ASP A 555 20.60 42.05 41.17
C ASP A 555 20.95 43.24 42.08
N GLY A 556 22.03 43.99 41.79
CA GLY A 556 22.40 45.19 42.54
C GLY A 556 21.35 46.30 42.50
N VAL A 557 20.64 46.45 41.36
CA VAL A 557 19.54 47.42 41.25
C VAL A 557 18.26 46.89 41.95
N LEU A 558 18.00 45.59 41.91
CA LEU A 558 16.86 44.97 42.61
C LEU A 558 17.03 45.02 44.13
N ASP A 559 18.24 45.00 44.65
CA ASP A 559 18.53 45.12 46.09
C ASP A 559 18.14 46.49 46.71
N GLN A 560 17.93 47.48 45.85
CA GLN A 560 17.45 48.81 46.25
C GLN A 560 15.93 48.94 46.31
N LEU A 561 15.21 47.90 45.89
CA LEU A 561 13.75 47.77 45.98
C LEU A 561 13.34 47.17 47.33
N ASN A 562 12.06 47.37 47.70
CA ASN A 562 11.51 46.68 48.87
C ASN A 562 11.47 45.16 48.62
N GLU A 563 11.69 44.35 49.68
CA GLU A 563 11.74 42.88 49.57
C GLU A 563 10.54 42.26 48.81
N ARG A 564 9.32 42.80 49.01
CA ARG A 564 8.15 42.34 48.28
C ARG A 564 8.18 42.68 46.77
N GLU A 565 8.66 43.88 46.42
CA GLU A 565 8.82 44.32 45.03
C GLU A 565 9.90 43.51 44.33
N LYS A 566 11.00 43.25 45.03
CA LYS A 566 12.12 42.43 44.57
C LYS A 566 11.69 41.00 44.28
N SER A 567 10.97 40.38 45.22
CA SER A 567 10.46 39.00 45.04
C SER A 567 9.50 38.89 43.87
N VAL A 568 8.55 39.83 43.73
CA VAL A 568 7.60 39.83 42.60
C VAL A 568 8.33 39.95 41.25
N ILE A 569 9.32 40.84 41.14
CA ILE A 569 10.09 41.01 39.89
C ILE A 569 10.91 39.77 39.59
N ARG A 570 11.62 39.20 40.59
CA ARG A 570 12.42 37.97 40.39
C ARG A 570 11.55 36.79 39.91
N MET A 571 10.37 36.58 40.51
CA MET A 571 9.46 35.55 40.11
C MET A 571 8.85 35.79 38.72
N ARG A 572 8.51 37.05 38.41
CA ARG A 572 7.86 37.42 37.16
C ARG A 572 8.75 37.25 35.92
N PHE A 573 10.05 37.60 36.07
CA PHE A 573 11.01 37.62 34.98
C PHE A 573 12.01 36.45 35.03
N GLY A 574 11.75 35.40 35.81
CA GLY A 574 12.61 34.22 35.89
C GLY A 574 14.02 34.49 36.38
N LEU A 575 14.19 35.46 37.32
CA LEU A 575 15.49 35.79 37.90
C LEU A 575 15.80 34.97 39.17
N LEU A 576 15.08 33.88 39.38
CA LEU A 576 15.34 32.87 40.39
C LEU A 576 16.24 31.76 39.84
N GLU A 577 16.70 30.85 40.70
CA GLU A 577 17.55 29.72 40.28
C GLU A 577 16.86 28.81 39.26
N ASP A 578 15.51 28.75 39.26
CA ASP A 578 14.69 27.94 38.37
C ASP A 578 14.59 28.54 36.95
N GLU A 579 15.05 29.76 36.71
CA GLU A 579 15.00 30.52 35.44
C GLU A 579 13.61 30.49 34.74
N SER A 580 12.53 30.24 35.51
CA SER A 580 11.16 30.13 34.97
C SER A 580 10.32 31.38 35.22
N ASP A 581 9.67 31.90 34.19
CA ASP A 581 8.72 33.00 34.30
C ASP A 581 7.44 32.54 34.96
N ARG A 582 6.99 33.24 36.00
CA ARG A 582 5.71 32.93 36.69
C ARG A 582 4.60 33.87 36.29
N THR A 583 3.37 33.38 36.21
CA THR A 583 2.20 34.20 35.98
C THR A 583 1.81 35.02 37.23
N LEU A 584 1.11 36.16 37.03
CA LEU A 584 0.67 36.99 38.17
C LEU A 584 -0.23 36.25 39.16
N GLU A 585 -0.93 35.21 38.69
CA GLU A 585 -1.80 34.39 39.52
C GLU A 585 -1.00 33.42 40.41
N GLU A 586 0.06 32.80 39.86
CA GLU A 586 0.96 31.90 40.57
C GLU A 586 1.73 32.68 41.63
N ILE A 587 2.27 33.86 41.29
CA ILE A 587 2.91 34.76 42.25
C ILE A 587 1.95 35.20 43.35
N GLY A 588 0.67 35.44 43.01
CA GLY A 588 -0.37 35.79 43.97
C GLY A 588 -0.64 34.64 44.95
N LYS A 589 -0.66 33.40 44.47
CA LYS A 589 -0.82 32.22 45.35
C LYS A 589 0.37 32.03 46.28
N GLU A 590 1.60 32.24 45.81
CA GLU A 590 2.81 32.07 46.58
C GLU A 590 2.98 33.13 47.66
N LEU A 591 2.66 34.41 47.36
CA LEU A 591 2.74 35.53 48.29
C LEU A 591 1.45 35.76 49.10
N ASN A 592 0.41 34.91 48.94
CA ASN A 592 -0.91 35.04 49.55
C ASN A 592 -1.57 36.42 49.34
N VAL A 593 -1.51 36.93 48.10
CA VAL A 593 -2.12 38.21 47.68
C VAL A 593 -2.94 38.02 46.42
N THR A 594 -3.87 38.95 46.18
CA THR A 594 -4.69 38.91 44.95
C THR A 594 -3.85 39.25 43.69
N ARG A 595 -4.21 38.66 42.56
CA ARG A 595 -3.57 38.94 41.24
C ARG A 595 -3.43 40.43 40.94
N GLU A 596 -4.47 41.21 41.23
CA GLU A 596 -4.44 42.67 41.03
C GLU A 596 -3.44 43.39 41.95
N ARG A 597 -3.26 42.89 43.16
CA ARG A 597 -2.24 43.42 44.08
C ARG A 597 -0.84 43.13 43.56
N VAL A 598 -0.60 41.93 43.03
CA VAL A 598 0.70 41.60 42.41
C VAL A 598 0.97 42.54 41.21
N ARG A 599 -0.03 42.81 40.37
CA ARG A 599 0.07 43.73 39.22
C ARG A 599 0.41 45.18 39.69
N GLN A 600 -0.18 45.63 40.78
CA GLN A 600 0.12 46.96 41.36
C GLN A 600 1.58 47.01 41.87
N ILE A 601 2.06 45.98 42.55
CA ILE A 601 3.43 45.88 43.06
C ILE A 601 4.41 45.88 41.88
N GLU A 602 4.17 45.05 40.84
CA GLU A 602 4.96 45.01 39.62
C GLU A 602 5.02 46.39 38.94
N SER A 603 3.88 47.04 38.74
CA SER A 603 3.81 48.35 38.12
C SER A 603 4.58 49.43 38.94
N SER A 604 4.48 49.37 40.27
CA SER A 604 5.22 50.24 41.18
C SER A 604 6.73 50.02 41.08
N ALA A 605 7.16 48.75 41.11
CA ALA A 605 8.56 48.36 41.00
C ALA A 605 9.15 48.80 39.64
N ILE A 606 8.46 48.56 38.52
CA ILE A 606 8.90 48.98 37.19
C ILE A 606 9.01 50.53 37.11
N LYS A 607 8.08 51.30 37.70
CA LYS A 607 8.14 52.74 37.74
C LYS A 607 9.38 53.24 38.49
N LYS A 608 9.69 52.60 39.65
CA LYS A 608 10.92 52.91 40.41
C LYS A 608 12.18 52.62 39.60
N LEU A 609 12.25 51.46 38.95
CA LEU A 609 13.38 51.03 38.10
C LEU A 609 13.59 51.97 36.89
N ARG A 610 12.52 52.58 36.34
CA ARG A 610 12.61 53.57 35.26
C ARG A 610 13.17 54.92 35.71
N SER A 611 13.21 55.20 36.98
CA SER A 611 13.73 56.48 37.45
C SER A 611 15.22 56.66 37.08
N PRO A 612 15.69 57.93 36.87
CA PRO A 612 17.08 58.18 36.49
C PRO A 612 18.13 57.65 37.47
N GLN A 613 17.76 57.50 38.75
CA GLN A 613 18.63 56.94 39.77
C GLN A 613 19.04 55.52 39.54
N TYR A 614 18.07 54.67 39.13
CA TYR A 614 18.29 53.24 38.97
C TYR A 614 18.53 52.85 37.49
N GLY A 615 17.93 53.59 36.56
CA GLY A 615 17.98 53.27 35.13
C GLY A 615 19.27 53.66 34.42
N ARG A 616 20.17 54.43 35.02
CA ARG A 616 21.45 54.86 34.36
C ARG A 616 22.36 53.66 34.09
N LEU A 617 22.52 52.77 35.01
CA LEU A 617 23.38 51.59 34.91
C LEU A 617 22.85 50.62 33.84
N LEU A 618 21.58 50.33 33.81
CA LEU A 618 20.97 49.40 32.87
C LEU A 618 20.86 49.93 31.43
N ARG A 619 20.86 51.28 31.24
CA ARG A 619 20.82 51.87 29.90
C ARG A 619 22.08 51.63 29.07
N SER A 620 23.24 51.39 29.70
CA SER A 620 24.45 51.05 28.98
C SER A 620 24.35 49.74 28.22
N TYR A 621 23.60 48.77 28.73
CA TYR A 621 23.35 47.45 28.10
C TYR A 621 22.26 47.47 27.03
N LEU A 622 21.40 48.51 26.98
CA LEU A 622 20.38 48.66 25.93
C LEU A 622 20.95 49.24 24.61
N ARG A 623 22.21 49.65 24.59
CA ARG A 623 22.86 50.23 23.40
C ARG A 623 23.82 49.27 22.69
N ILE A 624 23.89 48.05 23.17
CA ILE A 624 24.58 46.93 22.54
C ILE A 624 23.56 46.03 21.87
#